data_5edef7ac5e905678ff1b99b2cc2a7bb4
#
_entry.id   5edef7ac5e905678ff1b99b2cc2a7bb4
#
_cell.length_a   1.000
_cell.length_b   1.000
_cell.length_c   1.000
_cell.angle_alpha   90.00
_cell.angle_beta   90.00
_cell.angle_gamma   90.00
#
_symmetry.space_group_name_H-M   'P 1'
#
loop_
_entity.id
_entity.type
_entity.pdbx_description
1 polymer ?
#
loop_
_entity_poly.entity_id
_entity_poly.type
_entity_poly.pdbx_seq_one_letter_code
_entity_poly.pdbx_strand_id
1 'polypeptide(L)'
;MGIDKEKILDIAQKYILKGQSKKAIKEYLKLVEANPQDKRLHLKLGDLYLKNVEEGKAIEEYLKVASLYGEEDLNFRAISIYKKILSINPKFTESFHAIAKLYLKEGLAGSAKNYYQSILEIDPHDSEAIKALKNIESPQQTKEGSPLPSATAESLFSKYPYPPERKSVAETSNPLSPQNMDASILSPEPGISTLDKDSEMHYHLGIAYKEMELFDYAISEFEMASSNPAMKFDCYTMLGNCYMERGDYNKSIEYYKMSSGIQGLSNEKLARLHFNLGLVYEANGMVSEAIDAFNLVLKLDHSFAEAKEKINKLESLQK
;
A
#
# COMPACT_ATOMS: atom_id res chain seq x y z
N MET A 1 -27.09 -5.38 -23.67
CA MET A 1 -25.86 -4.92 -24.33
C MET A 1 -24.80 -4.76 -23.24
N GLY A 2 -23.75 -5.58 -23.26
CA GLY A 2 -22.67 -5.44 -22.27
C GLY A 2 -21.96 -4.09 -22.45
N ILE A 3 -21.75 -3.39 -21.33
CA ILE A 3 -20.99 -2.14 -21.34
C ILE A 3 -19.56 -2.49 -21.71
N ASP A 4 -19.04 -1.91 -22.77
CA ASP A 4 -17.64 -2.06 -23.17
C ASP A 4 -16.75 -1.29 -22.20
N LYS A 5 -16.33 -1.99 -21.14
CA LYS A 5 -15.55 -1.43 -20.02
C LYS A 5 -14.25 -0.76 -20.51
N GLU A 6 -13.53 -1.39 -21.42
CA GLU A 6 -12.26 -0.87 -21.94
C GLU A 6 -12.45 0.44 -22.69
N LYS A 7 -13.47 0.51 -23.54
CA LYS A 7 -13.78 1.73 -24.30
C LYS A 7 -14.17 2.91 -23.41
N ILE A 8 -14.92 2.65 -22.32
CA ILE A 8 -15.28 3.70 -21.36
C ILE A 8 -14.05 4.15 -20.57
N LEU A 9 -13.18 3.23 -20.15
CA LEU A 9 -11.91 3.57 -19.48
C LEU A 9 -11.02 4.43 -20.38
N ASP A 10 -10.88 4.10 -21.67
CA ASP A 10 -10.12 4.88 -22.62
C ASP A 10 -10.68 6.31 -22.79
N ILE A 11 -12.00 6.45 -22.84
CA ILE A 11 -12.66 7.76 -22.93
C ILE A 11 -12.40 8.55 -21.64
N ALA A 12 -12.57 7.93 -20.48
CA ALA A 12 -12.32 8.56 -19.18
C ALA A 12 -10.87 9.02 -19.05
N GLN A 13 -9.91 8.18 -19.46
CA GLN A 13 -8.48 8.53 -19.46
C GLN A 13 -8.16 9.72 -20.36
N LYS A 14 -8.75 9.77 -21.56
CA LYS A 14 -8.62 10.94 -22.46
C LYS A 14 -9.15 12.23 -21.83
N TYR A 15 -10.24 12.15 -21.04
CA TYR A 15 -10.75 13.31 -20.30
C TYR A 15 -9.82 13.72 -19.17
N ILE A 16 -9.23 12.76 -18.45
CA ILE A 16 -8.24 13.03 -17.39
C ILE A 16 -7.03 13.77 -17.95
N LEU A 17 -6.45 13.27 -19.05
CA LEU A 17 -5.31 13.90 -19.74
C LEU A 17 -5.60 15.33 -20.23
N LYS A 18 -6.86 15.63 -20.58
CA LYS A 18 -7.32 16.95 -20.99
C LYS A 18 -7.72 17.86 -19.81
N GLY A 19 -7.53 17.43 -18.57
CA GLY A 19 -7.95 18.17 -17.38
C GLY A 19 -9.49 18.27 -17.20
N GLN A 20 -10.27 17.49 -17.95
CA GLN A 20 -11.74 17.53 -17.95
C GLN A 20 -12.31 16.56 -16.90
N SER A 21 -11.91 16.72 -15.63
CA SER A 21 -12.25 15.79 -14.55
C SER A 21 -13.75 15.53 -14.39
N LYS A 22 -14.59 16.55 -14.56
CA LYS A 22 -16.07 16.38 -14.50
C LYS A 22 -16.62 15.44 -15.56
N LYS A 23 -16.02 15.38 -16.75
CA LYS A 23 -16.42 14.42 -17.79
C LYS A 23 -15.90 13.03 -17.48
N ALA A 24 -14.67 12.92 -16.96
CA ALA A 24 -14.11 11.67 -16.51
C ALA A 24 -14.97 11.03 -15.40
N ILE A 25 -15.41 11.81 -14.41
CA ILE A 25 -16.34 11.36 -13.35
C ILE A 25 -17.60 10.72 -13.94
N LYS A 26 -18.20 11.35 -14.94
CA LYS A 26 -19.42 10.77 -15.57
C LYS A 26 -19.17 9.40 -16.19
N GLU A 27 -18.01 9.19 -16.79
CA GLU A 27 -17.66 7.89 -17.37
C GLU A 27 -17.35 6.85 -16.27
N TYR A 28 -16.65 7.25 -15.20
CA TYR A 28 -16.40 6.37 -14.06
C TYR A 28 -17.68 5.97 -13.32
N LEU A 29 -18.66 6.86 -13.19
CA LEU A 29 -19.96 6.54 -12.59
C LEU A 29 -20.66 5.40 -13.35
N LYS A 30 -20.66 5.41 -14.69
CA LYS A 30 -21.22 4.31 -15.50
C LYS A 30 -20.52 2.97 -15.22
N LEU A 31 -19.20 3.01 -15.01
CA LEU A 31 -18.42 1.82 -14.69
C LEU A 31 -18.70 1.30 -13.28
N VAL A 32 -18.86 2.20 -12.30
CA VAL A 32 -19.22 1.86 -10.93
C VAL A 32 -20.64 1.28 -10.86
N GLU A 33 -21.61 1.86 -11.58
CA GLU A 33 -22.97 1.31 -11.69
C GLU A 33 -22.97 -0.11 -12.26
N ALA A 34 -22.12 -0.40 -13.25
CA ALA A 34 -22.00 -1.71 -13.84
C ALA A 34 -21.22 -2.71 -12.97
N ASN A 35 -20.32 -2.24 -12.11
CA ASN A 35 -19.46 -3.05 -11.25
C ASN A 35 -19.30 -2.42 -9.86
N PRO A 36 -20.35 -2.49 -9.01
CA PRO A 36 -20.35 -1.78 -7.71
C PRO A 36 -19.33 -2.32 -6.69
N GLN A 37 -18.77 -3.51 -6.93
CA GLN A 37 -17.78 -4.15 -6.06
C GLN A 37 -16.33 -3.90 -6.52
N ASP A 38 -16.12 -3.16 -7.63
CA ASP A 38 -14.77 -2.89 -8.13
C ASP A 38 -14.13 -1.73 -7.37
N LYS A 39 -13.36 -2.08 -6.33
CA LYS A 39 -12.65 -1.13 -5.46
C LYS A 39 -11.79 -0.12 -6.21
N ARG A 40 -11.20 -0.53 -7.35
CA ARG A 40 -10.33 0.36 -8.15
C ARG A 40 -11.13 1.48 -8.81
N LEU A 41 -12.35 1.19 -9.26
CA LEU A 41 -13.23 2.21 -9.85
C LEU A 41 -13.64 3.23 -8.80
N HIS A 42 -14.01 2.78 -7.59
CA HIS A 42 -14.35 3.66 -6.48
C HIS A 42 -13.16 4.52 -6.03
N LEU A 43 -11.96 3.92 -5.90
CA LEU A 43 -10.74 4.69 -5.58
C LEU A 43 -10.50 5.80 -6.61
N LYS A 44 -10.55 5.46 -7.90
CA LYS A 44 -10.31 6.44 -8.97
C LYS A 44 -11.39 7.51 -9.01
N LEU A 45 -12.63 7.16 -8.74
CA LEU A 45 -13.74 8.10 -8.63
C LEU A 45 -13.55 9.05 -7.44
N GLY A 46 -13.15 8.54 -6.29
CA GLY A 46 -12.79 9.32 -5.10
C GLY A 46 -11.65 10.32 -5.40
N ASP A 47 -10.57 9.87 -6.05
CA ASP A 47 -9.47 10.75 -6.46
C ASP A 47 -9.91 11.86 -7.43
N LEU A 48 -10.82 11.54 -8.36
CA LEU A 48 -11.37 12.53 -9.28
C LEU A 48 -12.27 13.54 -8.57
N TYR A 49 -13.04 13.12 -7.57
CA TYR A 49 -13.82 14.03 -6.73
C TYR A 49 -12.93 14.97 -5.92
N LEU A 50 -11.83 14.47 -5.33
CA LEU A 50 -10.84 15.33 -4.66
C LEU A 50 -10.24 16.36 -5.61
N LYS A 51 -9.85 15.94 -6.82
CA LYS A 51 -9.34 16.86 -7.86
C LYS A 51 -10.34 17.94 -8.25
N ASN A 52 -11.64 17.71 -8.05
CA ASN A 52 -12.71 18.69 -8.25
C ASN A 52 -13.14 19.43 -6.97
N VAL A 53 -12.42 19.24 -5.85
CA VAL A 53 -12.75 19.86 -4.56
C VAL A 53 -14.13 19.42 -4.03
N GLU A 54 -14.55 18.20 -4.36
CA GLU A 54 -15.80 17.58 -3.91
C GLU A 54 -15.50 16.57 -2.80
N GLU A 55 -14.92 17.04 -1.68
CA GLU A 55 -14.38 16.21 -0.59
C GLU A 55 -15.41 15.23 -0.01
N GLY A 56 -16.65 15.68 0.21
CA GLY A 56 -17.72 14.81 0.75
C GLY A 56 -17.98 13.58 -0.13
N LYS A 57 -18.06 13.77 -1.46
CA LYS A 57 -18.25 12.65 -2.39
C LYS A 57 -17.02 11.75 -2.47
N ALA A 58 -15.83 12.33 -2.36
CA ALA A 58 -14.60 11.55 -2.30
C ALA A 58 -14.60 10.62 -1.08
N ILE A 59 -14.95 11.16 0.11
CA ILE A 59 -15.08 10.38 1.34
C ILE A 59 -16.11 9.26 1.18
N GLU A 60 -17.27 9.53 0.58
CA GLU A 60 -18.30 8.49 0.33
C GLU A 60 -17.74 7.33 -0.51
N GLU A 61 -16.99 7.62 -1.57
CA GLU A 61 -16.38 6.58 -2.40
C GLU A 61 -15.30 5.79 -1.65
N TYR A 62 -14.46 6.47 -0.85
CA TYR A 62 -13.47 5.78 -0.02
C TYR A 62 -14.10 4.94 1.09
N LEU A 63 -15.18 5.38 1.72
CA LEU A 63 -15.92 4.57 2.70
C LEU A 63 -16.44 3.26 2.10
N LYS A 64 -16.94 3.29 0.86
CA LYS A 64 -17.33 2.07 0.13
C LYS A 64 -16.13 1.11 -0.05
N VAL A 65 -14.97 1.65 -0.44
CA VAL A 65 -13.77 0.84 -0.59
C VAL A 65 -13.34 0.22 0.74
N ALA A 66 -13.36 1.01 1.82
CA ALA A 66 -13.00 0.53 3.15
C ALA A 66 -13.94 -0.59 3.62
N SER A 67 -15.25 -0.46 3.38
CA SER A 67 -16.24 -1.50 3.66
C SER A 67 -15.95 -2.79 2.87
N LEU A 68 -15.71 -2.67 1.56
CA LEU A 68 -15.39 -3.81 0.70
C LEU A 68 -14.13 -4.55 1.15
N TYR A 69 -13.10 -3.83 1.58
CA TYR A 69 -11.91 -4.47 2.16
C TYR A 69 -12.21 -5.12 3.52
N GLY A 70 -13.06 -4.52 4.35
CA GLY A 70 -13.47 -5.09 5.63
C GLY A 70 -14.27 -6.39 5.47
N GLU A 71 -15.15 -6.47 4.46
CA GLU A 71 -15.93 -7.68 4.11
C GLU A 71 -15.03 -8.84 3.65
N GLU A 72 -13.87 -8.53 3.05
CA GLU A 72 -12.88 -9.51 2.62
C GLU A 72 -11.83 -9.83 3.71
N ASP A 73 -12.02 -9.37 4.95
CA ASP A 73 -11.04 -9.49 6.06
C ASP A 73 -9.66 -8.87 5.75
N LEU A 74 -9.59 -7.97 4.78
CA LEU A 74 -8.38 -7.25 4.42
C LEU A 74 -8.23 -5.99 5.30
N ASN A 75 -8.15 -6.20 6.62
CA ASN A 75 -8.29 -5.16 7.63
C ASN A 75 -7.25 -4.03 7.48
N PHE A 76 -5.98 -4.32 7.18
CA PHE A 76 -4.96 -3.29 6.98
C PHE A 76 -5.22 -2.45 5.72
N ARG A 77 -5.80 -3.04 4.66
CA ARG A 77 -6.23 -2.26 3.48
C ARG A 77 -7.41 -1.35 3.82
N ALA A 78 -8.37 -1.82 4.60
CA ALA A 78 -9.45 -0.97 5.11
C ALA A 78 -8.89 0.19 5.96
N ILE A 79 -7.96 -0.09 6.88
CA ILE A 79 -7.29 0.92 7.71
C ILE A 79 -6.60 1.99 6.85
N SER A 80 -5.90 1.59 5.79
CA SER A 80 -5.22 2.55 4.90
C SER A 80 -6.20 3.50 4.19
N ILE A 81 -7.39 3.00 3.81
CA ILE A 81 -8.45 3.84 3.25
C ILE A 81 -9.01 4.80 4.29
N TYR A 82 -9.27 4.34 5.52
CA TYR A 82 -9.73 5.23 6.60
C TYR A 82 -8.67 6.29 6.95
N LYS A 83 -7.37 5.95 6.97
CA LYS A 83 -6.29 6.93 7.12
C LYS A 83 -6.29 7.96 5.98
N LYS A 84 -6.53 7.53 4.73
CA LYS A 84 -6.69 8.44 3.59
C LYS A 84 -7.88 9.38 3.80
N ILE A 85 -9.01 8.91 4.34
CA ILE A 85 -10.14 9.77 4.69
C ILE A 85 -9.72 10.80 5.75
N LEU A 86 -8.97 10.39 6.79
CA LEU A 86 -8.48 11.30 7.82
C LEU A 86 -7.50 12.35 7.29
N SER A 87 -6.74 12.07 6.23
CA SER A 87 -5.91 13.09 5.57
C SER A 87 -6.73 14.17 4.84
N ILE A 88 -7.98 13.87 4.48
CA ILE A 88 -8.92 14.81 3.85
C ILE A 88 -9.71 15.56 4.93
N ASN A 89 -10.25 14.83 5.89
CA ASN A 89 -10.99 15.36 7.02
C ASN A 89 -10.43 14.82 8.35
N PRO A 90 -9.48 15.54 8.99
CA PRO A 90 -8.80 15.09 10.20
C PRO A 90 -9.72 14.94 11.45
N LYS A 91 -10.97 15.39 11.35
CA LYS A 91 -11.96 15.28 12.45
C LYS A 91 -13.08 14.28 12.15
N PHE A 92 -12.92 13.42 11.15
CA PHE A 92 -13.92 12.44 10.77
C PHE A 92 -13.90 11.24 11.75
N THR A 93 -14.63 11.39 12.87
CA THR A 93 -14.62 10.45 14.02
C THR A 93 -14.99 9.02 13.62
N GLU A 94 -15.86 8.83 12.65
CA GLU A 94 -16.23 7.49 12.12
C GLU A 94 -15.03 6.71 11.61
N SER A 95 -14.06 7.36 10.97
CA SER A 95 -12.81 6.71 10.54
C SER A 95 -11.93 6.31 11.73
N PHE A 96 -11.83 7.16 12.77
CA PHE A 96 -11.09 6.79 13.96
C PHE A 96 -11.69 5.57 14.66
N HIS A 97 -13.02 5.51 14.82
CA HIS A 97 -13.72 4.34 15.35
C HIS A 97 -13.46 3.08 14.51
N ALA A 98 -13.59 3.19 13.19
CA ALA A 98 -13.37 2.08 12.28
C ALA A 98 -11.95 1.54 12.38
N ILE A 99 -10.94 2.42 12.37
CA ILE A 99 -9.52 2.04 12.50
C ILE A 99 -9.29 1.36 13.85
N ALA A 100 -9.78 1.93 14.96
CA ALA A 100 -9.61 1.37 16.29
C ALA A 100 -10.21 -0.04 16.40
N LYS A 101 -11.42 -0.26 15.87
CA LYS A 101 -12.06 -1.58 15.82
C LYS A 101 -11.26 -2.59 14.99
N LEU A 102 -10.74 -2.17 13.85
CA LEU A 102 -9.94 -3.02 12.99
C LEU A 102 -8.61 -3.41 13.66
N TYR A 103 -7.95 -2.48 14.36
CA TYR A 103 -6.77 -2.80 15.14
C TYR A 103 -7.06 -3.78 16.30
N LEU A 104 -8.21 -3.64 17.00
CA LEU A 104 -8.63 -4.62 18.00
C LEU A 104 -8.83 -6.01 17.37
N LYS A 105 -9.42 -6.08 16.17
CA LYS A 105 -9.62 -7.32 15.43
C LYS A 105 -8.30 -7.99 15.05
N GLU A 106 -7.25 -7.21 14.77
CA GLU A 106 -5.88 -7.70 14.52
C GLU A 106 -5.07 -7.97 15.81
N GLY A 107 -5.67 -7.75 17.00
CA GLY A 107 -5.00 -7.95 18.30
C GLY A 107 -4.03 -6.83 18.67
N LEU A 108 -4.07 -5.69 18.00
CA LEU A 108 -3.21 -4.52 18.18
C LEU A 108 -3.87 -3.51 19.14
N ALA A 109 -4.07 -3.93 20.40
CA ALA A 109 -4.78 -3.13 21.41
C ALA A 109 -4.11 -1.77 21.70
N GLY A 110 -2.76 -1.70 21.64
CA GLY A 110 -2.02 -0.45 21.82
C GLY A 110 -2.37 0.58 20.74
N SER A 111 -2.33 0.18 19.47
CA SER A 111 -2.71 1.03 18.36
C SER A 111 -4.18 1.45 18.44
N ALA A 112 -5.07 0.54 18.77
CA ALA A 112 -6.48 0.85 18.96
C ALA A 112 -6.71 1.88 20.07
N LYS A 113 -5.96 1.78 21.20
CA LYS A 113 -6.01 2.74 22.31
C LYS A 113 -5.72 4.15 21.84
N ASN A 114 -4.67 4.34 21.05
CA ASN A 114 -4.29 5.67 20.54
C ASN A 114 -5.43 6.29 19.71
N TYR A 115 -6.06 5.51 18.84
CA TYR A 115 -7.18 6.01 18.03
C TYR A 115 -8.41 6.36 18.87
N TYR A 116 -8.74 5.58 19.92
CA TYR A 116 -9.82 5.93 20.85
C TYR A 116 -9.48 7.17 21.68
N GLN A 117 -8.23 7.39 22.05
CA GLN A 117 -7.78 8.62 22.71
C GLN A 117 -7.96 9.83 21.78
N SER A 118 -7.58 9.73 20.51
CA SER A 118 -7.79 10.80 19.53
C SER A 118 -9.28 11.14 19.34
N ILE A 119 -10.19 10.17 19.46
CA ILE A 119 -11.63 10.45 19.44
C ILE A 119 -12.00 11.33 20.63
N LEU A 120 -11.50 11.04 21.84
CA LEU A 120 -11.81 11.83 23.04
C LEU A 120 -11.19 13.24 23.01
N GLU A 121 -10.14 13.46 22.22
CA GLU A 121 -9.62 14.82 21.95
C GLU A 121 -10.59 15.63 21.07
N ILE A 122 -11.34 14.97 20.17
CA ILE A 122 -12.34 15.60 19.30
C ILE A 122 -13.69 15.74 20.02
N ASP A 123 -14.15 14.65 20.65
CA ASP A 123 -15.38 14.56 21.45
C ASP A 123 -15.10 13.89 22.81
N PRO A 124 -14.87 14.66 23.88
CA PRO A 124 -14.59 14.12 25.22
C PRO A 124 -15.72 13.27 25.81
N HIS A 125 -16.93 13.32 25.22
CA HIS A 125 -18.12 12.61 25.73
C HIS A 125 -18.46 11.39 24.87
N ASP A 126 -17.62 11.00 23.90
CA ASP A 126 -17.85 9.82 23.09
C ASP A 126 -17.92 8.55 23.97
N SER A 127 -19.13 8.04 24.12
CA SER A 127 -19.41 6.91 25.01
C SER A 127 -18.79 5.60 24.56
N GLU A 128 -18.62 5.41 23.24
CA GLU A 128 -18.01 4.21 22.65
C GLU A 128 -16.52 4.19 22.93
N ALA A 129 -15.82 5.31 22.69
CA ALA A 129 -14.39 5.43 22.95
C ALA A 129 -14.08 5.26 24.44
N ILE A 130 -14.85 5.90 25.33
CA ILE A 130 -14.70 5.73 26.78
C ILE A 130 -14.85 4.26 27.19
N LYS A 131 -15.87 3.58 26.68
CA LYS A 131 -16.13 2.16 27.00
C LYS A 131 -15.02 1.27 26.45
N ALA A 132 -14.57 1.50 25.23
CA ALA A 132 -13.51 0.74 24.60
C ALA A 132 -12.18 0.88 25.35
N LEU A 133 -11.79 2.08 25.77
CA LEU A 133 -10.58 2.33 26.55
C LEU A 133 -10.62 1.61 27.90
N LYS A 134 -11.76 1.66 28.62
CA LYS A 134 -11.92 0.89 29.87
C LYS A 134 -11.74 -0.62 29.66
N ASN A 135 -12.26 -1.14 28.57
CA ASN A 135 -12.13 -2.59 28.24
C ASN A 135 -10.68 -2.97 27.89
N ILE A 136 -9.93 -2.09 27.22
CA ILE A 136 -8.52 -2.30 26.88
C ILE A 136 -7.66 -2.26 28.14
N GLU A 137 -7.93 -1.32 29.06
CA GLU A 137 -7.14 -1.12 30.30
C GLU A 137 -7.45 -2.15 31.40
N SER A 138 -8.66 -2.68 31.42
CA SER A 138 -9.10 -3.70 32.36
C SER A 138 -9.70 -4.89 31.62
N PRO A 139 -8.87 -5.75 31.01
CA PRO A 139 -9.37 -6.94 30.34
C PRO A 139 -10.04 -7.83 31.39
N GLN A 140 -11.36 -7.79 31.48
CA GLN A 140 -12.12 -8.78 32.23
C GLN A 140 -11.80 -10.13 31.59
N GLN A 141 -11.41 -11.11 32.39
CA GLN A 141 -11.16 -12.49 31.97
C GLN A 141 -12.44 -13.07 31.35
N THR A 142 -12.68 -12.78 30.08
CA THR A 142 -13.61 -13.55 29.26
C THR A 142 -12.89 -14.82 28.90
N LYS A 143 -13.25 -15.90 29.63
CA LYS A 143 -12.98 -17.26 29.21
C LYS A 143 -13.52 -17.43 27.80
N GLU A 144 -12.72 -18.16 26.99
CA GLU A 144 -13.03 -18.59 25.61
C GLU A 144 -12.60 -17.63 24.51
N GLY A 145 -11.34 -17.70 24.21
CA GLY A 145 -10.72 -17.36 22.95
C GLY A 145 -9.40 -18.08 22.93
N SER A 146 -9.31 -19.20 22.21
CA SER A 146 -8.04 -19.84 21.90
C SER A 146 -7.06 -18.78 21.44
N PRO A 147 -5.77 -18.82 21.85
CA PRO A 147 -4.78 -17.91 21.26
C PRO A 147 -4.85 -18.11 19.76
N LEU A 148 -5.18 -17.02 19.03
CA LEU A 148 -5.04 -17.00 17.59
C LEU A 148 -3.61 -17.48 17.28
N PRO A 149 -3.43 -18.46 16.37
CA PRO A 149 -2.11 -18.88 15.98
C PRO A 149 -1.33 -17.63 15.57
N SER A 150 -0.15 -17.45 16.15
CA SER A 150 0.76 -16.39 15.72
C SER A 150 0.92 -16.57 14.21
N ALA A 151 0.34 -15.64 13.44
CA ALA A 151 0.44 -15.68 12.01
C ALA A 151 1.93 -15.55 11.69
N THR A 152 2.53 -16.63 11.17
CA THR A 152 3.89 -16.57 10.66
C THR A 152 3.88 -15.66 9.42
N ALA A 153 4.99 -14.99 9.13
CA ALA A 153 5.12 -14.16 7.93
C ALA A 153 4.61 -14.89 6.68
N GLU A 154 4.85 -16.21 6.56
CA GLU A 154 4.34 -17.05 5.46
C GLU A 154 2.80 -17.13 5.39
N SER A 155 2.09 -17.15 6.54
CA SER A 155 0.63 -17.18 6.54
C SER A 155 0.03 -15.82 6.14
N LEU A 156 0.72 -14.72 6.45
CA LEU A 156 0.35 -13.37 6.05
C LEU A 156 0.62 -13.13 4.55
N PHE A 157 1.73 -13.65 4.01
CA PHE A 157 2.01 -13.63 2.56
C PHE A 157 0.96 -14.41 1.76
N SER A 158 0.39 -15.47 2.31
CA SER A 158 -0.73 -16.20 1.69
C SER A 158 -2.01 -15.36 1.63
N LYS A 159 -2.26 -14.55 2.66
CA LYS A 159 -3.46 -13.67 2.73
C LYS A 159 -3.33 -12.42 1.82
N TYR A 160 -2.09 -11.95 1.58
CA TYR A 160 -1.79 -10.78 0.76
C TYR A 160 -0.77 -11.13 -0.34
N PRO A 161 -1.15 -11.93 -1.36
CA PRO A 161 -0.24 -12.33 -2.44
C PRO A 161 0.24 -11.14 -3.25
N TYR A 162 1.48 -11.22 -3.76
CA TYR A 162 2.03 -10.24 -4.68
C TYR A 162 1.11 -10.07 -5.90
N PRO A 163 0.72 -8.84 -6.23
CA PRO A 163 -0.03 -8.61 -7.46
C PRO A 163 0.84 -8.92 -8.69
N PRO A 164 0.28 -9.48 -9.77
CA PRO A 164 1.01 -9.64 -11.03
C PRO A 164 1.40 -8.27 -11.59
N GLU A 165 2.60 -8.18 -12.16
CA GLU A 165 3.18 -6.98 -12.72
C GLU A 165 2.23 -6.29 -13.71
N ARG A 166 2.01 -4.98 -13.49
CA ARG A 166 1.31 -4.13 -14.45
C ARG A 166 2.30 -3.42 -15.37
N LYS A 167 1.96 -3.38 -16.64
CA LYS A 167 2.63 -2.52 -17.61
C LYS A 167 2.46 -1.06 -17.21
N SER A 168 3.59 -0.34 -17.14
CA SER A 168 3.70 1.05 -16.77
C SER A 168 2.80 1.96 -17.63
N VAL A 169 2.05 2.84 -16.96
CA VAL A 169 1.44 4.01 -17.57
C VAL A 169 2.07 5.23 -16.93
N ALA A 170 2.64 6.11 -17.77
CA ALA A 170 3.43 7.26 -17.39
C ALA A 170 2.67 8.31 -16.57
N GLU A 171 3.40 8.84 -15.60
CA GLU A 171 3.30 10.13 -14.89
C GLU A 171 1.95 10.85 -14.80
N THR A 172 1.43 10.92 -13.56
CA THR A 172 0.75 12.12 -13.10
C THR A 172 1.25 12.45 -11.69
N SER A 173 1.91 13.59 -11.55
CA SER A 173 2.36 14.18 -10.29
C SER A 173 1.22 14.22 -9.26
N ASN A 174 1.45 13.62 -8.10
CA ASN A 174 0.52 13.63 -6.97
C ASN A 174 0.67 14.96 -6.20
N PRO A 175 -0.38 15.81 -6.07
CA PRO A 175 -0.27 17.10 -5.40
C PRO A 175 -0.37 17.04 -3.87
N LEU A 176 -0.48 15.85 -3.27
CA LEU A 176 -0.60 15.68 -1.82
C LEU A 176 0.74 15.21 -1.24
N SER A 177 1.57 16.16 -0.83
CA SER A 177 2.80 15.90 -0.08
C SER A 177 2.47 15.54 1.38
N PRO A 178 3.21 14.57 2.01
CA PRO A 178 3.02 14.14 3.39
C PRO A 178 3.31 15.23 4.46
N GLN A 179 3.70 16.43 4.05
CA GLN A 179 4.17 17.50 4.94
C GLN A 179 3.11 18.08 5.89
N ASN A 180 1.83 17.70 5.77
CA ASN A 180 0.75 18.21 6.61
C ASN A 180 0.12 17.17 7.56
N MET A 181 0.68 15.97 7.68
CA MET A 181 0.28 15.06 8.75
C MET A 181 1.11 15.36 9.98
N ASP A 182 0.46 15.80 11.06
CA ASP A 182 1.08 16.02 12.36
C ASP A 182 1.63 14.67 12.87
N ALA A 183 2.96 14.52 12.85
CA ALA A 183 3.64 13.30 13.25
C ALA A 183 3.41 12.93 14.73
N SER A 184 2.79 13.84 15.51
CA SER A 184 2.46 13.64 16.92
C SER A 184 1.38 12.58 17.15
N ILE A 185 0.56 12.27 16.14
CA ILE A 185 -0.52 11.25 16.25
C ILE A 185 0.06 9.81 16.10
N LEU A 186 1.33 9.67 15.70
CA LEU A 186 1.94 8.38 15.33
C LEU A 186 3.10 7.96 16.25
N SER A 187 3.32 8.60 17.41
CA SER A 187 4.43 8.23 18.31
C SER A 187 4.06 7.03 19.19
N PRO A 188 4.76 5.88 19.09
CA PRO A 188 4.56 4.74 19.99
C PRO A 188 5.42 4.88 21.24
N GLU A 189 4.84 4.60 22.40
CA GLU A 189 5.58 4.34 23.64
C GLU A 189 6.22 2.94 23.62
N PRO A 190 7.44 2.72 24.16
CA PRO A 190 8.22 1.52 23.92
C PRO A 190 7.93 0.37 24.89
N GLY A 191 7.48 -0.78 24.34
CA GLY A 191 7.41 -2.07 25.02
C GLY A 191 7.93 -3.18 24.10
N ILE A 192 8.91 -3.94 24.54
CA ILE A 192 9.78 -4.85 23.75
C ILE A 192 9.05 -5.99 23.00
N SER A 193 7.75 -6.25 23.23
CA SER A 193 6.94 -7.25 22.50
C SER A 193 5.99 -6.63 21.44
N THR A 194 5.94 -5.32 21.31
CA THR A 194 5.10 -4.60 20.36
C THR A 194 5.81 -4.30 19.03
N LEU A 195 7.13 -4.19 19.04
CA LEU A 195 7.95 -3.80 17.89
C LEU A 195 7.74 -4.69 16.65
N ASP A 196 7.61 -6.02 16.84
CA ASP A 196 7.43 -6.93 15.71
C ASP A 196 6.05 -6.76 15.08
N LYS A 197 4.99 -6.66 15.89
CA LYS A 197 3.62 -6.46 15.40
C LYS A 197 3.42 -5.08 14.76
N ASP A 198 4.05 -4.06 15.31
CA ASP A 198 4.00 -2.71 14.76
C ASP A 198 4.71 -2.65 13.38
N SER A 199 5.84 -3.32 13.24
CA SER A 199 6.57 -3.40 11.97
C SER A 199 5.79 -4.18 10.90
N GLU A 200 5.14 -5.29 11.26
CA GLU A 200 4.24 -6.02 10.37
C GLU A 200 3.05 -5.17 9.92
N MET A 201 2.45 -4.43 10.85
CA MET A 201 1.37 -3.49 10.54
C MET A 201 1.81 -2.45 9.51
N HIS A 202 2.96 -1.79 9.73
CA HIS A 202 3.50 -0.80 8.80
C HIS A 202 3.77 -1.41 7.42
N TYR A 203 4.29 -2.64 7.37
CA TYR A 203 4.51 -3.34 6.11
C TYR A 203 3.21 -3.56 5.33
N HIS A 204 2.14 -4.03 5.99
CA HIS A 204 0.85 -4.24 5.36
C HIS A 204 0.17 -2.94 4.92
N LEU A 205 0.32 -1.86 5.70
CA LEU A 205 -0.13 -0.53 5.29
C LEU A 205 0.65 -0.04 4.06
N GLY A 206 1.96 -0.25 4.03
CA GLY A 206 2.80 0.08 2.89
C GLY A 206 2.35 -0.64 1.61
N ILE A 207 2.04 -1.95 1.71
CA ILE A 207 1.47 -2.70 0.57
C ILE A 207 0.14 -2.11 0.12
N ALA A 208 -0.76 -1.80 1.08
CA ALA A 208 -2.07 -1.23 0.75
C ALA A 208 -1.94 0.13 0.04
N TYR A 209 -1.07 1.01 0.53
CA TYR A 209 -0.81 2.29 -0.13
C TYR A 209 -0.17 2.13 -1.51
N LYS A 210 0.78 1.18 -1.67
CA LYS A 210 1.38 0.88 -2.97
C LYS A 210 0.34 0.42 -3.99
N GLU A 211 -0.60 -0.45 -3.61
CA GLU A 211 -1.68 -0.90 -4.49
C GLU A 211 -2.65 0.22 -4.90
N MET A 212 -2.75 1.26 -4.07
CA MET A 212 -3.50 2.49 -4.37
C MET A 212 -2.70 3.53 -5.16
N GLU A 213 -1.46 3.21 -5.57
CA GLU A 213 -0.53 4.13 -6.24
C GLU A 213 -0.17 5.36 -5.38
N LEU A 214 -0.36 5.27 -4.05
CA LEU A 214 -0.01 6.29 -3.07
C LEU A 214 1.43 6.07 -2.58
N PHE A 215 2.39 6.21 -3.50
CA PHE A 215 3.77 5.78 -3.28
C PHE A 215 4.46 6.52 -2.12
N ASP A 216 4.16 7.80 -1.88
CA ASP A 216 4.79 8.56 -0.78
C ASP A 216 4.38 8.00 0.58
N TYR A 217 3.10 7.64 0.76
CA TYR A 217 2.62 6.99 1.97
C TYR A 217 3.19 5.57 2.10
N ALA A 218 3.21 4.80 0.99
CA ALA A 218 3.80 3.46 0.97
C ALA A 218 5.27 3.48 1.40
N ILE A 219 6.05 4.44 0.90
CA ILE A 219 7.47 4.62 1.25
C ILE A 219 7.61 4.87 2.75
N SER A 220 6.85 5.81 3.31
CA SER A 220 6.89 6.11 4.75
C SER A 220 6.59 4.88 5.61
N GLU A 221 5.57 4.11 5.26
CA GLU A 221 5.19 2.90 5.99
C GLU A 221 6.27 1.80 5.86
N PHE A 222 6.86 1.59 4.68
CA PHE A 222 7.95 0.62 4.52
C PHE A 222 9.25 1.05 5.23
N GLU A 223 9.54 2.35 5.31
CA GLU A 223 10.66 2.87 6.10
C GLU A 223 10.47 2.56 7.58
N MET A 224 9.27 2.77 8.14
CA MET A 224 8.95 2.41 9.52
C MET A 224 9.05 0.90 9.74
N ALA A 225 8.51 0.08 8.84
CA ALA A 225 8.59 -1.38 8.91
C ALA A 225 10.02 -1.89 8.87
N SER A 226 10.93 -1.21 8.15
CA SER A 226 12.34 -1.61 8.00
C SER A 226 13.17 -1.51 9.29
N SER A 227 12.60 -0.91 10.35
CA SER A 227 13.22 -0.90 11.69
C SER A 227 13.37 -2.31 12.26
N ASN A 228 12.51 -3.25 11.87
CA ASN A 228 12.63 -4.67 12.19
C ASN A 228 13.65 -5.35 11.27
N PRO A 229 14.77 -5.89 11.81
CA PRO A 229 15.81 -6.53 11.01
C PRO A 229 15.30 -7.72 10.18
N ALA A 230 14.30 -8.48 10.68
CA ALA A 230 13.73 -9.62 9.98
C ALA A 230 12.95 -9.21 8.70
N MET A 231 12.45 -7.98 8.66
CA MET A 231 11.65 -7.46 7.54
C MET A 231 12.45 -6.61 6.55
N LYS A 232 13.73 -6.30 6.86
CA LYS A 232 14.54 -5.39 6.05
C LYS A 232 14.60 -5.75 4.57
N PHE A 233 14.75 -7.04 4.25
CA PHE A 233 14.80 -7.49 2.85
C PHE A 233 13.52 -7.12 2.10
N ASP A 234 12.39 -7.48 2.67
CA ASP A 234 11.09 -7.27 2.04
C ASP A 234 10.76 -5.77 1.97
N CYS A 235 11.05 -5.01 3.04
CA CYS A 235 10.86 -3.56 3.06
C CYS A 235 11.73 -2.84 2.02
N TYR A 236 13.04 -3.13 1.95
CA TYR A 236 13.93 -2.50 0.98
C TYR A 236 13.56 -2.86 -0.45
N THR A 237 13.10 -4.10 -0.70
CA THR A 237 12.58 -4.51 -2.00
C THR A 237 11.32 -3.71 -2.37
N MET A 238 10.40 -3.50 -1.41
CA MET A 238 9.19 -2.70 -1.64
C MET A 238 9.50 -1.21 -1.83
N LEU A 239 10.46 -0.66 -1.08
CA LEU A 239 10.95 0.70 -1.29
C LEU A 239 11.53 0.88 -2.70
N GLY A 240 12.36 -0.07 -3.13
CA GLY A 240 12.87 -0.10 -4.50
C GLY A 240 11.74 -0.08 -5.54
N ASN A 241 10.71 -0.91 -5.36
CA ASN A 241 9.53 -0.93 -6.23
C ASN A 241 8.78 0.42 -6.23
N CYS A 242 8.53 1.01 -5.05
CA CYS A 242 7.81 2.29 -4.97
C CYS A 242 8.56 3.42 -5.67
N TYR A 243 9.89 3.50 -5.48
CA TYR A 243 10.70 4.50 -6.15
C TYR A 243 10.79 4.27 -7.67
N MET A 244 10.79 3.00 -8.13
CA MET A 244 10.72 2.67 -9.56
C MET A 244 9.40 3.18 -10.18
N GLU A 245 8.26 2.88 -9.54
CA GLU A 245 6.94 3.31 -10.02
C GLU A 245 6.78 4.85 -10.02
N ARG A 246 7.49 5.54 -9.12
CA ARG A 246 7.59 7.00 -9.11
C ARG A 246 8.49 7.59 -10.19
N GLY A 247 9.31 6.76 -10.86
CA GLY A 247 10.32 7.21 -11.80
C GLY A 247 11.63 7.69 -11.15
N ASP A 248 11.80 7.56 -9.82
CA ASP A 248 13.06 7.86 -9.11
C ASP A 248 13.99 6.64 -9.15
N TYR A 249 14.53 6.39 -10.34
CA TYR A 249 15.34 5.19 -10.61
C TYR A 249 16.61 5.13 -9.76
N ASN A 250 17.21 6.27 -9.43
CA ASN A 250 18.43 6.29 -8.62
C ASN A 250 18.18 5.77 -7.21
N LYS A 251 17.11 6.21 -6.54
CA LYS A 251 16.73 5.70 -5.23
C LYS A 251 16.27 4.25 -5.30
N SER A 252 15.55 3.88 -6.36
CA SER A 252 15.18 2.48 -6.59
C SER A 252 16.39 1.56 -6.63
N ILE A 253 17.43 1.93 -7.39
CA ILE A 253 18.71 1.19 -7.47
C ILE A 253 19.37 1.10 -6.10
N GLU A 254 19.39 2.20 -5.34
CA GLU A 254 19.98 2.24 -3.99
C GLU A 254 19.31 1.23 -3.07
N TYR A 255 17.97 1.24 -2.97
CA TYR A 255 17.24 0.33 -2.10
C TYR A 255 17.36 -1.14 -2.52
N TYR A 256 17.36 -1.45 -3.83
CA TYR A 256 17.61 -2.81 -4.28
C TYR A 256 19.03 -3.29 -3.97
N LYS A 257 20.04 -2.42 -4.06
CA LYS A 257 21.41 -2.73 -3.62
C LYS A 257 21.48 -2.98 -2.11
N MET A 258 20.80 -2.16 -1.30
CA MET A 258 20.68 -2.40 0.14
C MET A 258 20.03 -3.75 0.45
N SER A 259 18.98 -4.10 -0.29
CA SER A 259 18.31 -5.39 -0.17
C SER A 259 19.24 -6.57 -0.54
N SER A 260 20.03 -6.43 -1.61
CA SER A 260 20.99 -7.48 -2.05
C SER A 260 22.16 -7.70 -1.09
N GLY A 261 22.46 -6.73 -0.25
CA GLY A 261 23.51 -6.81 0.78
C GLY A 261 23.10 -7.61 2.02
N ILE A 262 21.84 -8.00 2.14
CA ILE A 262 21.34 -8.76 3.30
C ILE A 262 21.79 -10.24 3.17
N GLN A 263 22.39 -10.77 4.22
CA GLN A 263 22.93 -12.13 4.23
C GLN A 263 21.83 -13.19 4.46
N GLY A 264 22.08 -14.40 3.98
CA GLY A 264 21.19 -15.56 4.23
C GLY A 264 19.97 -15.63 3.31
N LEU A 265 19.97 -14.89 2.20
CA LEU A 265 18.89 -14.95 1.22
C LEU A 265 18.97 -16.20 0.35
N SER A 266 17.84 -16.78 -0.02
CA SER A 266 17.77 -17.86 -0.99
C SER A 266 18.12 -17.37 -2.40
N ASN A 267 18.62 -18.28 -3.27
CA ASN A 267 18.90 -17.98 -4.67
C ASN A 267 17.65 -17.46 -5.40
N GLU A 268 16.47 -17.95 -5.06
CA GLU A 268 15.20 -17.47 -5.63
C GLU A 268 14.94 -16.00 -5.28
N LYS A 269 15.09 -15.61 -4.01
CA LYS A 269 14.93 -14.20 -3.58
C LYS A 269 15.95 -13.30 -4.26
N LEU A 270 17.21 -13.75 -4.34
CA LEU A 270 18.27 -13.00 -5.02
C LEU A 270 18.01 -12.88 -6.51
N ALA A 271 17.56 -13.94 -7.19
CA ALA A 271 17.24 -13.90 -8.61
C ALA A 271 16.13 -12.89 -8.91
N ARG A 272 15.03 -12.92 -8.16
CA ARG A 272 13.93 -11.93 -8.29
C ARG A 272 14.41 -10.50 -8.04
N LEU A 273 15.23 -10.30 -7.01
CA LEU A 273 15.78 -8.98 -6.69
C LEU A 273 16.67 -8.44 -7.82
N HIS A 274 17.59 -9.27 -8.34
CA HIS A 274 18.45 -8.88 -9.47
C HIS A 274 17.66 -8.68 -10.76
N PHE A 275 16.55 -9.40 -10.95
CA PHE A 275 15.64 -9.16 -12.07
C PHE A 275 15.01 -7.75 -11.97
N ASN A 276 14.46 -7.39 -10.80
CA ASN A 276 13.91 -6.05 -10.59
C ASN A 276 14.98 -4.96 -10.77
N LEU A 277 16.20 -5.20 -10.25
CA LEU A 277 17.32 -4.27 -10.44
C LEU A 277 17.67 -4.10 -11.93
N GLY A 278 17.64 -5.18 -12.70
CA GLY A 278 17.83 -5.14 -14.16
C GLY A 278 16.74 -4.31 -14.86
N LEU A 279 15.48 -4.45 -14.44
CA LEU A 279 14.37 -3.64 -14.98
C LEU A 279 14.56 -2.14 -14.69
N VAL A 280 15.03 -1.78 -13.50
CA VAL A 280 15.31 -0.37 -13.15
C VAL A 280 16.49 0.17 -13.95
N TYR A 281 17.57 -0.61 -14.13
CA TYR A 281 18.67 -0.20 -14.98
C TYR A 281 18.23 0.00 -16.44
N GLU A 282 17.39 -0.92 -16.99
CA GLU A 282 16.80 -0.77 -18.33
C GLU A 282 15.98 0.53 -18.42
N ALA A 283 15.11 0.80 -17.44
CA ALA A 283 14.28 2.00 -17.40
C ALA A 283 15.10 3.30 -17.28
N ASN A 284 16.25 3.24 -16.59
CA ASN A 284 17.17 4.35 -16.43
C ASN A 284 18.16 4.51 -17.60
N GLY A 285 18.06 3.68 -18.67
CA GLY A 285 18.95 3.71 -19.81
C GLY A 285 20.35 3.12 -19.58
N MET A 286 20.58 2.46 -18.46
CA MET A 286 21.84 1.83 -18.07
C MET A 286 21.89 0.40 -18.63
N VAL A 287 22.04 0.30 -19.96
CA VAL A 287 21.87 -0.97 -20.69
C VAL A 287 22.89 -2.03 -20.29
N SER A 288 24.16 -1.64 -20.09
CA SER A 288 25.23 -2.56 -19.69
C SER A 288 24.95 -3.19 -18.33
N GLU A 289 24.58 -2.36 -17.35
CA GLU A 289 24.26 -2.77 -15.98
C GLU A 289 22.97 -3.63 -15.95
N ALA A 290 22.01 -3.34 -16.82
CA ALA A 290 20.82 -4.15 -16.96
C ALA A 290 21.16 -5.57 -17.45
N ILE A 291 21.98 -5.70 -18.48
CA ILE A 291 22.46 -7.00 -19.00
C ILE A 291 23.22 -7.76 -17.91
N ASP A 292 24.11 -7.09 -17.17
CA ASP A 292 24.87 -7.71 -16.08
C ASP A 292 23.93 -8.22 -14.96
N ALA A 293 22.92 -7.45 -14.59
CA ALA A 293 21.94 -7.85 -13.60
C ALA A 293 21.12 -9.08 -14.07
N PHE A 294 20.63 -9.09 -15.32
CA PHE A 294 19.91 -10.23 -15.87
C PHE A 294 20.80 -11.47 -16.05
N ASN A 295 22.09 -11.31 -16.40
CA ASN A 295 23.03 -12.43 -16.42
C ASN A 295 23.25 -13.02 -15.01
N LEU A 296 23.23 -12.19 -13.95
CA LEU A 296 23.31 -12.69 -12.59
C LEU A 296 22.04 -13.48 -12.20
N VAL A 297 20.86 -13.07 -12.67
CA VAL A 297 19.62 -13.85 -12.52
C VAL A 297 19.81 -15.26 -13.10
N LEU A 298 20.32 -15.37 -14.33
CA LEU A 298 20.52 -16.67 -14.98
C LEU A 298 21.59 -17.53 -14.31
N LYS A 299 22.54 -16.95 -13.60
CA LYS A 299 23.50 -17.70 -12.75
C LYS A 299 22.84 -18.29 -11.50
N LEU A 300 21.85 -17.59 -10.94
CA LEU A 300 21.10 -18.01 -9.75
C LEU A 300 19.96 -18.98 -10.09
N ASP A 301 19.31 -18.74 -11.24
CA ASP A 301 18.22 -19.54 -11.78
C ASP A 301 18.31 -19.63 -13.30
N HIS A 302 18.85 -20.73 -13.82
CA HIS A 302 19.02 -20.97 -15.26
C HIS A 302 17.69 -21.08 -16.03
N SER A 303 16.58 -21.30 -15.32
CA SER A 303 15.24 -21.45 -15.91
C SER A 303 14.48 -20.14 -16.06
N PHE A 304 15.02 -19.00 -15.60
CA PHE A 304 14.36 -17.70 -15.60
C PHE A 304 14.22 -17.14 -17.02
N ALA A 305 13.12 -17.50 -17.70
CA ALA A 305 12.90 -17.23 -19.13
C ALA A 305 12.87 -15.73 -19.45
N GLU A 306 12.23 -14.91 -18.57
CA GLU A 306 12.11 -13.47 -18.79
C GLU A 306 13.47 -12.75 -18.79
N ALA A 307 14.41 -13.17 -17.95
CA ALA A 307 15.76 -12.59 -17.94
C ALA A 307 16.48 -12.85 -19.25
N LYS A 308 16.33 -14.06 -19.81
CA LYS A 308 16.92 -14.42 -21.13
C LYS A 308 16.31 -13.59 -22.26
N GLU A 309 15.00 -13.39 -22.25
CA GLU A 309 14.32 -12.56 -23.23
C GLU A 309 14.79 -11.10 -23.16
N LYS A 310 14.92 -10.55 -21.95
CA LYS A 310 15.42 -9.19 -21.73
C LYS A 310 16.85 -9.01 -22.25
N ILE A 311 17.77 -9.93 -21.97
CA ILE A 311 19.14 -9.88 -22.50
C ILE A 311 19.14 -9.85 -24.03
N ASN A 312 18.45 -10.80 -24.69
CA ASN A 312 18.38 -10.88 -26.14
C ASN A 312 17.85 -9.56 -26.75
N LYS A 313 16.83 -8.97 -26.15
CA LYS A 313 16.26 -7.69 -26.59
C LYS A 313 17.27 -6.56 -26.47
N LEU A 314 17.94 -6.42 -25.31
CA LEU A 314 18.90 -5.35 -25.08
C LEU A 314 20.14 -5.47 -25.96
N GLU A 315 20.68 -6.67 -26.17
CA GLU A 315 21.79 -6.91 -27.09
C GLU A 315 21.44 -6.61 -28.57
N SER A 316 20.18 -6.83 -28.95
CA SER A 316 19.72 -6.50 -30.32
C SER A 316 19.62 -5.00 -30.56
N LEU A 317 19.44 -4.18 -29.51
CA LEU A 317 19.37 -2.71 -29.60
C LEU A 317 20.77 -2.05 -29.63
N GLN A 318 21.82 -2.79 -29.28
CA GLN A 318 23.21 -2.28 -29.29
C GLN A 318 23.93 -2.55 -30.65
N LYS A 319 23.29 -3.35 -31.53
CA LYS A 319 23.79 -3.65 -32.91
C LYS A 319 23.21 -2.70 -33.93
#